data_4ca7d2431974d07f616efedd4942b609
#
_entry.id   4ca7d2431974d07f616efedd4942b609
#
_cell.length_a   1.000
_cell.length_b   1.000
_cell.length_c   1.000
_cell.angle_alpha   90.00
_cell.angle_beta   90.00
_cell.angle_gamma   90.00
#
_symmetry.space_group_name_H-M   'P 1'
#
loop_
_entity.id
_entity.type
_entity.pdbx_description
1 polymer ?
#
loop_
_entity_poly.entity_id
_entity_poly.type
_entity_poly.pdbx_seq_one_letter_code
_entity_poly.pdbx_strand_id
1 'polypeptide(L)'
;MKNRKTVLLALLSVVICTLSGCAQIQSTLNELQGNLVGVSFTMETYDNYGQLTLSTKGDKIKLAGNKIEEMVATDDGWVRHYEMSSVMTITIDGKEIETCGDTVIFAEKGLEKAIDFTTSDFINSHSEPGDITDNTILAYWINGYKNKFGKSRVVVIKSQMGQPLCVYEGNKVYWEIPDDLPKTTKLMIDGKALYIHRANFQIIDKKLLD
;
A
#
# COMPACT_ATOMS: atom_id res chain seq x y z
N MET A 1 0.76 -49.62 36.16
CA MET A 1 1.72 -48.93 35.23
C MET A 1 1.10 -48.54 33.87
N LYS A 2 0.06 -49.23 33.39
CA LYS A 2 -0.56 -48.99 32.08
C LYS A 2 -1.30 -47.64 32.01
N ASN A 3 -1.96 -47.22 33.08
CA ASN A 3 -2.73 -45.98 33.12
C ASN A 3 -1.90 -44.68 33.13
N ARG A 4 -0.66 -44.73 33.63
CA ARG A 4 0.25 -43.55 33.63
C ARG A 4 0.68 -43.15 32.23
N LYS A 5 0.93 -44.16 31.37
CA LYS A 5 1.36 -43.89 29.97
C LYS A 5 0.21 -43.29 29.14
N THR A 6 -1.02 -43.75 29.37
CA THR A 6 -2.22 -43.19 28.69
C THR A 6 -2.55 -41.77 29.10
N VAL A 7 -2.39 -41.44 30.40
CA VAL A 7 -2.56 -40.06 30.89
C VAL A 7 -1.50 -39.16 30.35
N LEU A 8 -0.24 -39.61 30.24
CA LEU A 8 0.87 -38.83 29.69
C LEU A 8 0.65 -38.53 28.19
N LEU A 9 0.18 -39.54 27.43
CA LEU A 9 -0.15 -39.35 26.00
C LEU A 9 -1.30 -38.36 25.80
N ALA A 10 -2.34 -38.44 26.65
CA ALA A 10 -3.47 -37.50 26.59
C ALA A 10 -3.07 -36.06 26.94
N LEU A 11 -2.19 -35.89 27.94
CA LEU A 11 -1.63 -34.57 28.27
C LEU A 11 -0.74 -34.01 27.15
N LEU A 12 0.05 -34.86 26.50
CA LEU A 12 0.91 -34.46 25.39
C LEU A 12 0.11 -34.01 24.17
N SER A 13 -1.03 -34.68 23.87
CA SER A 13 -1.91 -34.32 22.76
C SER A 13 -2.63 -32.98 23.00
N VAL A 14 -3.01 -32.66 24.24
CA VAL A 14 -3.61 -31.37 24.60
C VAL A 14 -2.59 -30.22 24.44
N VAL A 15 -1.33 -30.41 24.82
CA VAL A 15 -0.27 -29.41 24.66
C VAL A 15 0.05 -29.15 23.18
N ILE A 16 0.01 -30.17 22.33
CA ILE A 16 0.24 -30.01 20.88
C ILE A 16 -0.92 -29.24 20.22
N CYS A 17 -2.17 -29.46 20.66
CA CYS A 17 -3.33 -28.73 20.14
C CYS A 17 -3.34 -27.25 20.55
N THR A 18 -2.80 -26.88 21.71
CA THR A 18 -2.72 -25.49 22.14
C THR A 18 -1.60 -24.71 21.42
N LEU A 19 -0.53 -25.39 21.00
CA LEU A 19 0.57 -24.75 20.25
C LEU A 19 0.19 -24.48 18.78
N SER A 20 -0.64 -25.31 18.17
CA SER A 20 -1.12 -25.08 16.80
C SER A 20 -2.14 -23.93 16.70
N GLY A 21 -2.91 -23.68 17.76
CA GLY A 21 -3.89 -22.58 17.80
C GLY A 21 -3.25 -21.19 17.85
N CYS A 22 -2.10 -21.06 18.52
CA CYS A 22 -1.41 -19.75 18.61
C CYS A 22 -0.79 -19.31 17.29
N ALA A 23 -0.29 -20.23 16.47
CA ALA A 23 0.29 -19.90 15.18
C ALA A 23 -0.78 -19.41 14.18
N GLN A 24 -1.97 -19.95 14.24
CA GLN A 24 -3.08 -19.58 13.36
C GLN A 24 -3.73 -18.25 13.76
N ILE A 25 -3.80 -17.95 15.05
CA ILE A 25 -4.26 -16.65 15.57
C ILE A 25 -3.25 -15.56 15.22
N GLN A 26 -1.96 -15.85 15.26
CA GLN A 26 -0.90 -14.91 14.92
C GLN A 26 -0.83 -14.62 13.41
N SER A 27 -1.13 -15.59 12.55
CA SER A 27 -1.26 -15.37 11.11
C SER A 27 -2.48 -14.51 10.77
N THR A 28 -3.62 -14.75 11.41
CA THR A 28 -4.85 -13.96 11.22
C THR A 28 -4.69 -12.54 11.74
N LEU A 29 -4.00 -12.32 12.88
CA LEU A 29 -3.67 -10.98 13.38
C LEU A 29 -2.64 -10.27 12.51
N ASN A 30 -1.73 -10.99 11.87
CA ASN A 30 -0.76 -10.43 10.96
C ASN A 30 -1.38 -10.05 9.60
N GLU A 31 -2.39 -10.77 9.13
CA GLU A 31 -3.19 -10.40 7.96
C GLU A 31 -4.06 -9.17 8.23
N LEU A 32 -4.61 -9.03 9.44
CA LEU A 32 -5.43 -7.89 9.87
C LEU A 32 -4.63 -6.57 10.01
N GLN A 33 -3.31 -6.60 10.00
CA GLN A 33 -2.46 -5.42 10.26
C GLN A 33 -1.58 -5.01 9.09
N GLY A 34 -1.86 -5.44 7.85
CA GLY A 34 -1.10 -5.01 6.68
C GLY A 34 0.43 -5.09 6.86
N ASN A 35 0.93 -6.17 7.48
CA ASN A 35 2.35 -6.33 7.75
C ASN A 35 3.13 -6.55 6.46
N LEU A 36 3.92 -5.55 6.06
CA LEU A 36 4.93 -5.64 5.02
C LEU A 36 6.22 -6.23 5.61
N VAL A 37 6.10 -7.39 6.30
CA VAL A 37 7.22 -7.99 7.03
C VAL A 37 8.06 -8.84 6.10
N GLY A 38 9.37 -8.64 6.14
CA GLY A 38 10.37 -9.49 5.49
C GLY A 38 10.87 -8.97 4.14
N VAL A 39 10.40 -7.82 3.69
CA VAL A 39 10.87 -7.16 2.46
C VAL A 39 11.08 -5.67 2.72
N SER A 40 12.20 -5.13 2.25
CA SER A 40 12.48 -3.69 2.33
C SER A 40 11.56 -2.92 1.39
N PHE A 41 11.06 -1.77 1.87
CA PHE A 41 10.26 -0.84 1.07
C PHE A 41 10.86 0.56 1.10
N THR A 42 10.65 1.30 0.03
CA THR A 42 10.76 2.76 0.02
C THR A 42 9.37 3.33 0.22
N MET A 43 9.20 4.20 1.22
CA MET A 43 7.99 4.96 1.46
C MET A 43 8.19 6.39 0.99
N GLU A 44 7.23 6.91 0.27
CA GLU A 44 7.17 8.30 -0.19
C GLU A 44 5.81 8.89 0.13
N THR A 45 5.79 10.11 0.66
CA THR A 45 4.56 10.87 0.90
C THR A 45 4.52 12.10 0.02
N TYR A 46 3.33 12.41 -0.47
CA TYR A 46 3.08 13.52 -1.37
C TYR A 46 1.87 14.30 -0.90
N ASP A 47 1.94 15.62 -0.99
CA ASP A 47 0.78 16.46 -0.79
C ASP A 47 -0.27 16.29 -1.91
N ASN A 48 -1.38 17.00 -1.79
CA ASN A 48 -2.46 16.92 -2.79
C ASN A 48 -2.02 17.42 -4.18
N TYR A 49 -1.00 18.26 -4.24
CA TYR A 49 -0.46 18.84 -5.48
C TYR A 49 0.68 18.01 -6.08
N GLY A 50 1.00 16.87 -5.46
CA GLY A 50 2.03 15.96 -5.96
C GLY A 50 3.46 16.33 -5.57
N GLN A 51 3.65 17.24 -4.62
CA GLN A 51 4.98 17.58 -4.10
C GLN A 51 5.43 16.50 -3.11
N LEU A 52 6.63 15.99 -3.27
CA LEU A 52 7.23 15.03 -2.36
C LEU A 52 7.52 15.71 -1.01
N THR A 53 6.87 15.23 0.05
CA THR A 53 7.01 15.79 1.41
C THR A 53 7.95 14.98 2.28
N LEU A 54 8.01 13.65 2.07
CA LEU A 54 8.90 12.75 2.81
C LEU A 54 9.29 11.56 1.94
N SER A 55 10.55 11.14 2.02
CA SER A 55 11.01 9.86 1.47
C SER A 55 11.85 9.14 2.52
N THR A 56 11.54 7.88 2.80
CA THR A 56 12.26 7.05 3.76
C THR A 56 12.25 5.57 3.33
N LYS A 57 13.09 4.77 3.96
CA LYS A 57 13.21 3.33 3.71
C LYS A 57 13.12 2.56 5.01
N GLY A 58 12.62 1.34 4.95
CA GLY A 58 12.59 0.43 6.09
C GLY A 58 12.50 -1.03 5.67
N ASP A 59 12.95 -1.90 6.56
CA ASP A 59 12.92 -3.35 6.35
C ASP A 59 11.69 -4.01 7.00
N LYS A 60 11.04 -3.29 7.93
CA LYS A 60 9.83 -3.74 8.62
C LYS A 60 8.83 -2.58 8.61
N ILE A 61 7.90 -2.63 7.67
CA ILE A 61 6.83 -1.64 7.59
C ILE A 61 5.51 -2.30 8.00
N LYS A 62 4.82 -1.67 8.93
CA LYS A 62 3.49 -2.04 9.38
C LYS A 62 2.56 -0.87 9.09
N LEU A 63 1.44 -1.17 8.45
CA LEU A 63 0.37 -0.22 8.20
C LEU A 63 -0.82 -0.59 9.08
N ALA A 64 -1.40 0.37 9.75
CA ALA A 64 -2.60 0.19 10.54
C ALA A 64 -3.59 1.31 10.27
N GLY A 65 -4.82 0.93 9.91
CA GLY A 65 -5.96 1.82 9.96
C GLY A 65 -6.47 1.91 11.40
N ASN A 66 -6.69 3.11 11.90
CA ASN A 66 -7.19 3.32 13.24
C ASN A 66 -8.72 3.20 13.27
N LYS A 67 -9.25 2.30 14.10
CA LYS A 67 -10.70 2.15 14.30
C LYS A 67 -11.19 3.20 15.29
N ILE A 68 -12.32 3.83 14.97
CA ILE A 68 -13.07 4.70 15.88
C ILE A 68 -14.28 3.90 16.35
N GLU A 69 -14.46 3.85 17.67
CA GLU A 69 -15.63 3.22 18.29
C GLU A 69 -16.65 4.31 18.62
N GLU A 70 -17.86 4.16 18.11
CA GLU A 70 -19.00 5.01 18.43
C GLU A 70 -20.13 4.19 19.05
N MET A 71 -20.82 4.78 20.03
CA MET A 71 -22.04 4.23 20.57
C MET A 71 -23.23 4.87 19.86
N VAL A 72 -23.94 4.08 19.08
CA VAL A 72 -25.10 4.55 18.32
C VAL A 72 -26.39 4.06 19.01
N ALA A 73 -27.32 4.96 19.29
CA ALA A 73 -28.64 4.62 19.79
C ALA A 73 -29.48 4.04 18.66
N THR A 74 -30.08 2.88 18.92
CA THR A 74 -31.05 2.22 18.04
C THR A 74 -32.35 2.00 18.81
N ASP A 75 -33.40 1.59 18.12
CA ASP A 75 -34.72 1.28 18.75
C ASP A 75 -34.61 0.15 19.78
N ASP A 76 -33.62 -0.71 19.66
CA ASP A 76 -33.37 -1.86 20.57
C ASP A 76 -32.31 -1.55 21.65
N GLY A 77 -31.78 -0.31 21.74
CA GLY A 77 -30.78 0.10 22.70
C GLY A 77 -29.51 0.69 22.05
N TRP A 78 -28.41 0.66 22.81
CA TRP A 78 -27.12 1.16 22.36
C TRP A 78 -26.31 0.05 21.69
N VAL A 79 -25.85 0.30 20.45
CA VAL A 79 -25.00 -0.62 19.68
C VAL A 79 -23.65 0.02 19.43
N ARG A 80 -22.58 -0.76 19.60
CA ARG A 80 -21.22 -0.33 19.20
C ARG A 80 -21.10 -0.34 17.70
N HIS A 81 -20.74 0.78 17.14
CA HIS A 81 -20.39 0.95 15.74
C HIS A 81 -18.91 1.25 15.60
N TYR A 82 -18.26 0.63 14.61
CA TYR A 82 -16.83 0.85 14.34
C TYR A 82 -16.68 1.46 12.97
N GLU A 83 -16.03 2.61 12.91
CA GLU A 83 -15.62 3.24 11.67
C GLU A 83 -14.10 3.26 11.57
N MET A 84 -13.60 3.28 10.33
CA MET A 84 -12.17 3.46 10.09
C MET A 84 -11.84 4.95 10.06
N SER A 85 -10.90 5.37 10.90
CA SER A 85 -10.37 6.73 10.90
C SER A 85 -9.75 7.09 9.53
N SER A 86 -9.75 8.38 9.23
CA SER A 86 -8.97 8.90 8.11
C SER A 86 -7.46 8.90 8.38
N VAL A 87 -7.06 8.72 9.64
CA VAL A 87 -5.65 8.65 10.05
C VAL A 87 -5.15 7.23 9.86
N MET A 88 -4.00 7.10 9.21
CA MET A 88 -3.25 5.86 9.08
C MET A 88 -1.97 5.96 9.90
N THR A 89 -1.70 4.95 10.72
CA THR A 89 -0.43 4.80 11.44
C THR A 89 0.51 3.91 10.63
N ILE A 90 1.71 4.41 10.38
CA ILE A 90 2.78 3.74 9.65
C ILE A 90 3.92 3.51 10.63
N THR A 91 4.24 2.25 10.92
CA THR A 91 5.40 1.90 11.76
C THR A 91 6.53 1.42 10.86
N ILE A 92 7.68 2.09 10.90
CA ILE A 92 8.89 1.76 10.13
C ILE A 92 10.01 1.46 11.12
N ASP A 93 10.46 0.20 11.16
CA ASP A 93 11.52 -0.26 12.05
C ASP A 93 11.32 0.18 13.52
N GLY A 94 10.05 0.10 13.99
CA GLY A 94 9.64 0.45 15.34
C GLY A 94 9.45 1.95 15.61
N LYS A 95 9.52 2.81 14.59
CA LYS A 95 9.19 4.24 14.67
C LYS A 95 7.89 4.52 13.95
N GLU A 96 7.08 5.43 14.46
CA GLU A 96 5.74 5.68 13.96
C GLU A 96 5.61 7.02 13.26
N ILE A 97 4.81 7.01 12.21
CA ILE A 97 4.34 8.18 11.47
C ILE A 97 2.82 8.06 11.41
N GLU A 98 2.13 9.12 11.81
CA GLU A 98 0.69 9.23 11.59
C GLU A 98 0.43 10.19 10.45
N THR A 99 -0.38 9.77 9.48
CA THR A 99 -0.70 10.58 8.31
C THR A 99 -2.20 10.62 8.09
N CYS A 100 -2.67 11.79 7.69
CA CYS A 100 -4.07 12.02 7.32
C CYS A 100 -4.11 13.01 6.15
N GLY A 101 -4.61 12.56 5.01
CA GLY A 101 -4.80 13.45 3.87
C GLY A 101 -3.78 13.27 2.76
N ASP A 102 -2.54 12.95 3.07
CA ASP A 102 -1.47 12.78 2.09
C ASP A 102 -1.63 11.52 1.23
N THR A 103 -1.09 11.57 0.03
CA THR A 103 -0.82 10.37 -0.77
C THR A 103 0.42 9.68 -0.23
N VAL A 104 0.33 8.37 0.03
CA VAL A 104 1.48 7.57 0.46
C VAL A 104 1.69 6.39 -0.48
N ILE A 105 2.92 6.22 -0.92
CA ILE A 105 3.34 5.11 -1.80
C ILE A 105 4.41 4.30 -1.09
N PHE A 106 4.23 2.97 -1.04
CA PHE A 106 5.23 2.03 -0.56
C PHE A 106 5.63 1.13 -1.70
N ALA A 107 6.84 1.30 -2.21
CA ALA A 107 7.40 0.47 -3.26
C ALA A 107 8.37 -0.56 -2.69
N GLU A 108 8.12 -1.84 -2.96
CA GLU A 108 9.01 -2.93 -2.60
C GLU A 108 10.39 -2.76 -3.25
N LYS A 109 11.46 -3.09 -2.52
CA LYS A 109 12.83 -3.00 -3.00
C LYS A 109 13.02 -3.68 -4.35
N GLY A 110 13.59 -2.94 -5.29
CA GLY A 110 13.81 -3.37 -6.66
C GLY A 110 12.58 -3.23 -7.57
N LEU A 111 11.52 -2.58 -7.09
CA LEU A 111 10.47 -2.05 -7.95
C LEU A 111 10.82 -0.60 -8.31
N GLU A 112 11.36 -0.42 -9.51
CA GLU A 112 11.85 0.89 -9.96
C GLU A 112 10.76 1.64 -10.73
N LYS A 113 10.72 2.97 -10.55
CA LYS A 113 9.87 3.85 -11.35
C LYS A 113 10.41 3.90 -12.78
N ALA A 114 9.57 3.67 -13.76
CA ALA A 114 9.89 3.89 -15.17
C ALA A 114 9.96 5.40 -15.49
N ILE A 115 9.13 6.21 -14.82
CA ILE A 115 9.13 7.66 -14.86
C ILE A 115 8.86 8.19 -13.46
N ASP A 116 9.62 9.18 -13.03
CA ASP A 116 9.37 9.93 -11.80
C ASP A 116 9.18 11.42 -12.16
N PHE A 117 7.92 11.88 -12.01
CA PHE A 117 7.56 13.27 -12.33
C PHE A 117 7.93 14.27 -11.24
N THR A 118 8.37 13.77 -10.08
CA THR A 118 8.65 14.59 -8.89
C THR A 118 10.12 14.94 -8.72
N THR A 119 11.00 14.47 -9.63
CA THR A 119 12.42 14.78 -9.57
C THR A 119 12.68 16.21 -10.06
N SER A 120 13.66 16.89 -9.45
CA SER A 120 14.09 18.23 -9.85
C SER A 120 14.52 18.31 -11.31
N ASP A 121 15.14 17.27 -11.83
CA ASP A 121 15.57 17.19 -13.22
C ASP A 121 14.36 17.17 -14.16
N PHE A 122 13.31 16.48 -13.78
CA PHE A 122 12.06 16.47 -14.53
C PHE A 122 11.38 17.84 -14.49
N ILE A 123 11.22 18.41 -13.30
CA ILE A 123 10.60 19.73 -13.09
C ILE A 123 11.39 20.81 -13.86
N ASN A 124 12.70 20.84 -13.74
CA ASN A 124 13.55 21.86 -14.39
C ASN A 124 13.60 21.74 -15.92
N SER A 125 13.46 20.53 -16.46
CA SER A 125 13.46 20.31 -17.92
C SER A 125 12.14 20.70 -18.61
N HIS A 126 11.07 20.96 -17.82
CA HIS A 126 9.71 21.15 -18.34
C HIS A 126 8.95 22.33 -17.70
N SER A 127 9.68 23.22 -17.02
CA SER A 127 9.09 24.42 -16.39
C SER A 127 8.87 25.52 -17.44
N GLU A 128 7.82 25.40 -18.23
CA GLU A 128 7.17 26.59 -18.74
C GLU A 128 6.19 27.10 -17.66
N PRO A 129 6.18 28.40 -17.34
CA PRO A 129 5.29 28.94 -16.31
C PRO A 129 3.82 28.80 -16.75
N GLY A 130 3.08 27.93 -16.07
CA GLY A 130 1.64 27.81 -16.22
C GLY A 130 1.06 26.41 -16.45
N ASP A 131 1.86 25.39 -16.71
CA ASP A 131 1.34 24.18 -17.36
C ASP A 131 1.40 22.86 -16.56
N ILE A 132 1.76 22.90 -15.28
CA ILE A 132 1.90 21.65 -14.47
C ILE A 132 0.51 21.06 -14.09
N THR A 133 -0.57 21.77 -14.33
CA THR A 133 -1.92 21.33 -13.93
C THR A 133 -2.72 20.63 -15.02
N ASP A 134 -2.20 20.50 -16.22
CA ASP A 134 -2.98 19.96 -17.34
C ASP A 134 -2.77 18.45 -17.51
N ASN A 135 -3.87 17.71 -17.57
CA ASN A 135 -3.89 16.28 -17.93
C ASN A 135 -3.25 16.01 -19.32
N THR A 136 -3.13 17.02 -20.14
CA THR A 136 -2.46 17.03 -21.44
C THR A 136 -0.97 16.68 -21.31
N ILE A 137 -0.30 17.14 -20.23
CA ILE A 137 1.11 16.84 -19.97
C ILE A 137 1.32 15.35 -19.75
N LEU A 138 0.47 14.72 -18.91
CA LEU A 138 0.57 13.29 -18.66
C LEU A 138 0.38 12.50 -19.97
N ALA A 139 -0.60 12.85 -20.79
CA ALA A 139 -0.83 12.21 -22.09
C ALA A 139 0.36 12.40 -23.04
N TYR A 140 0.92 13.60 -23.10
CA TYR A 140 2.13 13.90 -23.89
C TYR A 140 3.31 13.02 -23.46
N TRP A 141 3.53 12.91 -22.13
CA TRP A 141 4.62 12.11 -21.58
C TRP A 141 4.42 10.62 -21.80
N ILE A 142 3.25 10.08 -21.53
CA ILE A 142 2.93 8.68 -21.79
C ILE A 142 3.15 8.37 -23.28
N ASN A 143 2.70 9.23 -24.18
CA ASN A 143 2.92 9.09 -25.60
C ASN A 143 4.39 9.21 -26.02
N GLY A 144 5.15 10.13 -25.41
CA GLY A 144 6.59 10.27 -25.64
C GLY A 144 7.41 9.08 -25.15
N TYR A 145 6.96 8.42 -24.08
CA TYR A 145 7.64 7.28 -23.47
C TYR A 145 7.08 5.92 -23.90
N LYS A 146 5.94 5.84 -24.57
CA LYS A 146 5.29 4.59 -24.96
C LYS A 146 6.22 3.60 -25.65
N ASN A 147 7.12 4.08 -26.50
CA ASN A 147 8.09 3.25 -27.20
C ASN A 147 9.29 2.82 -26.33
N LYS A 148 9.46 3.45 -25.15
CA LYS A 148 10.51 3.13 -24.17
C LYS A 148 10.05 2.11 -23.14
N PHE A 149 8.72 1.95 -22.96
CA PHE A 149 8.21 0.94 -22.04
C PHE A 149 8.50 -0.47 -22.56
N GLY A 150 9.26 -1.23 -21.75
CA GLY A 150 9.67 -2.59 -22.07
C GLY A 150 8.63 -3.65 -21.73
N LYS A 151 7.62 -3.29 -20.96
CA LYS A 151 6.62 -4.21 -20.42
C LYS A 151 5.23 -4.00 -21.03
N SER A 152 4.37 -5.00 -20.85
CA SER A 152 3.02 -5.01 -21.46
C SER A 152 1.99 -4.15 -20.72
N ARG A 153 2.24 -3.81 -19.46
CA ARG A 153 1.36 -3.01 -18.61
C ARG A 153 2.10 -1.78 -18.08
N VAL A 154 1.40 -0.67 -18.07
CA VAL A 154 1.87 0.62 -17.53
C VAL A 154 0.96 1.02 -16.40
N VAL A 155 1.54 1.34 -15.24
CA VAL A 155 0.82 1.78 -14.05
C VAL A 155 1.13 3.24 -13.82
N VAL A 156 0.16 4.10 -14.03
CA VAL A 156 0.26 5.55 -13.85
C VAL A 156 -0.32 5.91 -12.49
N ILE A 157 0.43 6.62 -11.66
CA ILE A 157 -0.02 7.09 -10.34
C ILE A 157 -0.07 8.60 -10.35
N LYS A 158 -1.17 9.14 -9.82
CA LYS A 158 -1.45 10.57 -9.70
C LYS A 158 -1.85 10.90 -8.27
N SER A 159 -1.57 12.13 -7.83
CA SER A 159 -2.08 12.65 -6.56
C SER A 159 -3.62 12.69 -6.53
N GLN A 160 -4.20 13.00 -5.39
CA GLN A 160 -5.66 13.14 -5.27
C GLN A 160 -6.22 14.23 -6.17
N MET A 161 -5.47 15.30 -6.42
CA MET A 161 -5.84 16.40 -7.34
C MET A 161 -5.50 16.10 -8.80
N GLY A 162 -4.98 14.90 -9.10
CA GLY A 162 -4.72 14.46 -10.46
C GLY A 162 -3.31 14.77 -10.99
N GLN A 163 -2.43 15.35 -10.19
CA GLN A 163 -1.05 15.61 -10.60
C GLN A 163 -0.27 14.30 -10.78
N PRO A 164 0.45 14.11 -11.87
CA PRO A 164 1.23 12.90 -12.09
C PRO A 164 2.36 12.79 -11.05
N LEU A 165 2.52 11.61 -10.46
CA LEU A 165 3.57 11.32 -9.48
C LEU A 165 4.65 10.44 -10.10
N CYS A 166 4.28 9.28 -10.58
CA CYS A 166 5.21 8.31 -11.15
C CYS A 166 4.51 7.30 -12.05
N VAL A 167 5.32 6.59 -12.83
CA VAL A 167 4.89 5.46 -13.65
C VAL A 167 5.74 4.25 -13.30
N TYR A 168 5.07 3.11 -13.12
CA TYR A 168 5.71 1.80 -13.07
C TYR A 168 5.31 0.98 -14.31
N GLU A 169 6.09 -0.05 -14.60
CA GLU A 169 5.77 -0.98 -15.68
C GLU A 169 5.90 -2.44 -15.23
N GLY A 170 5.09 -3.32 -15.79
CA GLY A 170 5.14 -4.76 -15.52
C GLY A 170 4.48 -5.59 -16.62
N ASN A 171 4.86 -6.85 -16.72
CA ASN A 171 4.17 -7.80 -17.61
C ASN A 171 2.94 -8.39 -16.94
N LYS A 172 3.01 -8.64 -15.65
CA LYS A 172 1.91 -9.16 -14.84
C LYS A 172 1.59 -8.15 -13.74
N VAL A 173 0.47 -7.47 -13.89
CA VAL A 173 -0.03 -6.48 -12.93
C VAL A 173 -1.44 -6.84 -12.52
N TYR A 174 -1.68 -6.93 -11.21
CA TYR A 174 -3.01 -7.09 -10.62
C TYR A 174 -3.11 -6.33 -9.31
N TRP A 175 -4.34 -6.14 -8.83
CA TRP A 175 -4.62 -5.36 -7.62
C TRP A 175 -5.39 -6.16 -6.59
N GLU A 176 -5.23 -5.78 -5.35
CA GLU A 176 -5.94 -6.28 -4.18
C GLU A 176 -6.32 -5.09 -3.30
N ILE A 177 -7.48 -5.17 -2.64
CA ILE A 177 -7.89 -4.17 -1.65
C ILE A 177 -7.69 -4.79 -0.27
N PRO A 178 -6.80 -4.26 0.56
CA PRO A 178 -6.64 -4.70 1.94
C PRO A 178 -7.86 -4.31 2.77
N ASP A 179 -8.47 -5.26 3.47
CA ASP A 179 -9.73 -5.05 4.21
C ASP A 179 -9.59 -4.04 5.37
N ASP A 180 -8.41 -3.97 5.99
CA ASP A 180 -8.18 -3.14 7.18
C ASP A 180 -7.43 -1.83 6.91
N LEU A 181 -7.16 -1.51 5.64
CA LEU A 181 -6.46 -0.29 5.26
C LEU A 181 -7.38 0.60 4.40
N PRO A 182 -8.06 1.58 5.01
CA PRO A 182 -8.99 2.43 4.27
C PRO A 182 -8.25 3.21 3.17
N LYS A 183 -8.89 3.33 2.00
CA LYS A 183 -8.36 4.08 0.84
C LYS A 183 -6.96 3.62 0.38
N THR A 184 -6.62 2.36 0.65
CA THR A 184 -5.35 1.75 0.24
C THR A 184 -5.62 0.66 -0.80
N THR A 185 -4.80 0.63 -1.83
CA THR A 185 -4.79 -0.44 -2.84
C THR A 185 -3.38 -1.04 -2.88
N LYS A 186 -3.30 -2.35 -2.90
CA LYS A 186 -2.07 -3.09 -3.14
C LYS A 186 -2.04 -3.50 -4.61
N LEU A 187 -0.99 -3.14 -5.31
CA LEU A 187 -0.69 -3.63 -6.64
C LEU A 187 0.44 -4.64 -6.56
N MET A 188 0.33 -5.71 -7.32
CA MET A 188 1.42 -6.66 -7.55
C MET A 188 1.93 -6.45 -8.97
N ILE A 189 3.19 -6.08 -9.10
CA ILE A 189 3.86 -5.77 -10.37
C ILE A 189 5.03 -6.74 -10.54
N ASP A 190 4.89 -7.72 -11.43
CA ASP A 190 5.89 -8.77 -11.66
C ASP A 190 6.36 -9.47 -10.36
N GLY A 191 5.41 -9.70 -9.43
CA GLY A 191 5.66 -10.36 -8.15
C GLY A 191 6.17 -9.44 -7.03
N LYS A 192 6.31 -8.13 -7.28
CA LYS A 192 6.66 -7.12 -6.27
C LYS A 192 5.45 -6.30 -5.86
N ALA A 193 5.37 -5.96 -4.59
CA ALA A 193 4.26 -5.21 -4.03
C ALA A 193 4.46 -3.69 -4.13
N LEU A 194 3.39 -3.00 -4.48
CA LEU A 194 3.26 -1.55 -4.45
C LEU A 194 1.98 -1.20 -3.72
N TYR A 195 2.09 -0.56 -2.55
CA TYR A 195 0.92 -0.08 -1.82
C TYR A 195 0.71 1.40 -2.11
N ILE A 196 -0.52 1.75 -2.42
CA ILE A 196 -0.93 3.11 -2.78
C ILE A 196 -2.06 3.51 -1.85
N HIS A 197 -1.82 4.51 -1.01
CA HIS A 197 -2.81 5.10 -0.13
C HIS A 197 -3.20 6.48 -0.63
N ARG A 198 -4.51 6.73 -0.79
CA ARG A 198 -5.10 8.02 -1.18
C ARG A 198 -4.48 8.60 -2.45
N ALA A 199 -4.38 7.81 -3.50
CA ALA A 199 -3.95 8.25 -4.82
C ALA A 199 -4.88 7.74 -5.92
N ASN A 200 -4.88 8.41 -7.03
CA ASN A 200 -5.50 7.93 -8.26
C ASN A 200 -4.49 7.08 -9.04
N PHE A 201 -4.92 5.96 -9.58
CA PHE A 201 -4.05 5.15 -10.44
C PHE A 201 -4.82 4.57 -11.63
N GLN A 202 -4.07 4.22 -12.67
CA GLN A 202 -4.57 3.51 -13.83
C GLN A 202 -3.58 2.40 -14.21
N ILE A 203 -4.10 1.22 -14.52
CA ILE A 203 -3.33 0.12 -15.11
C ILE A 203 -3.74 0.04 -16.57
N ILE A 204 -2.82 0.33 -17.49
CA ILE A 204 -3.09 0.49 -18.91
C ILE A 204 -2.35 -0.62 -19.66
N ASP A 205 -3.04 -1.29 -20.57
CA ASP A 205 -2.37 -2.16 -21.55
C ASP A 205 -1.56 -1.28 -22.51
N LYS A 206 -0.27 -1.60 -22.69
CA LYS A 206 0.61 -0.81 -23.56
C LYS A 206 0.05 -0.62 -24.96
N LYS A 207 -0.65 -1.62 -25.49
CA LYS A 207 -1.28 -1.56 -26.81
C LYS A 207 -2.36 -0.48 -26.95
N LEU A 208 -2.90 0.01 -25.82
CA LEU A 208 -3.86 1.12 -25.84
C LEU A 208 -3.19 2.49 -25.90
N LEU A 209 -1.87 2.54 -25.81
CA LEU A 209 -1.07 3.76 -25.93
C LEU A 209 -0.54 3.99 -27.36
N ASP A 210 -0.75 3.04 -28.26
CA ASP A 210 -0.33 3.07 -29.68
C ASP A 210 -1.22 3.98 -30.54
#